data_c29d9f5f37ec537931e2237886fecb32
#
_entry.id   c29d9f5f37ec537931e2237886fecb32
#
_cell.length_a   1.000
_cell.length_b   1.000
_cell.length_c   1.000
_cell.angle_alpha   90.00
_cell.angle_beta   90.00
_cell.angle_gamma   90.00
#
_symmetry.space_group_name_H-M   'P 1'
#
loop_
_entity.id
_entity.type
_entity.pdbx_description
1 polymer ?
#
loop_
_entity_poly.entity_id
_entity_poly.type
_entity_poly.pdbx_seq_one_letter_code
_entity_poly.pdbx_strand_id
1 'polypeptide(L)'
;MTNGPTNWQLLAVTIDPQYDTPAVLREYAQRYNYDPAKWSFLTGDLAEITAFGEQFGLKFERDARSGLPNHNLRTVVVDANGKIQSIVSGNEWTVEELVRGVVKAASAQP
;
A
#
# COMPACT_ATOMS: atom_id res chain seq x y z
N MET A 1 7.38 14.47 3.50
CA MET A 1 8.84 14.73 3.38
C MET A 1 9.05 16.12 2.79
N THR A 2 9.31 17.10 3.66
CA THR A 2 9.44 18.51 3.21
C THR A 2 10.75 18.79 2.50
N ASN A 3 11.83 18.08 2.86
CA ASN A 3 13.16 18.27 2.27
C ASN A 3 13.66 17.04 1.51
N GLY A 4 12.75 16.12 1.20
CA GLY A 4 13.08 14.89 0.51
C GLY A 4 12.75 14.95 -0.97
N PRO A 5 12.86 13.81 -1.67
CA PRO A 5 12.49 13.72 -3.08
C PRO A 5 11.03 14.03 -3.30
N THR A 6 10.70 14.53 -4.47
CA THR A 6 9.31 14.84 -4.86
C THR A 6 8.75 13.83 -5.84
N ASN A 7 9.58 12.92 -6.36
CA ASN A 7 9.21 11.92 -7.37
C ASN A 7 8.77 10.60 -6.73
N TRP A 8 7.77 10.67 -5.86
CA TRP A 8 7.22 9.49 -5.21
C TRP A 8 5.70 9.50 -5.26
N GLN A 9 5.12 8.33 -5.09
CA GLN A 9 3.66 8.17 -5.02
C GLN A 9 3.35 7.04 -4.05
N LEU A 10 2.28 7.21 -3.30
CA LEU A 10 1.79 6.20 -2.37
C LEU A 10 0.50 5.58 -2.91
N LEU A 11 0.47 4.26 -2.98
CA LEU A 11 -0.71 3.51 -3.38
C LEU A 11 -1.18 2.65 -2.21
N ALA A 12 -2.43 2.83 -1.80
CA ALA A 12 -3.05 1.99 -0.78
C ALA A 12 -4.11 1.13 -1.45
N VAL A 13 -3.94 -0.18 -1.39
CA VAL A 13 -4.84 -1.14 -2.03
C VAL A 13 -5.64 -1.87 -0.95
N THR A 14 -6.96 -1.82 -1.04
CA THR A 14 -7.82 -2.50 -0.08
C THR A 14 -7.73 -4.02 -0.25
N ILE A 15 -7.94 -4.74 0.85
CA ILE A 15 -8.10 -6.19 0.84
C ILE A 15 -9.56 -6.60 1.07
N ASP A 16 -10.45 -5.64 1.28
CA ASP A 16 -11.86 -5.92 1.54
C ASP A 16 -12.73 -5.02 0.65
N PRO A 17 -12.80 -5.30 -0.67
CA PRO A 17 -13.50 -4.44 -1.62
C PRO A 17 -15.01 -4.39 -1.42
N GLN A 18 -15.58 -5.36 -0.72
CA GLN A 18 -17.01 -5.33 -0.43
C GLN A 18 -17.37 -4.24 0.58
N TYR A 19 -16.50 -4.02 1.55
CA TYR A 19 -16.67 -2.95 2.53
C TYR A 19 -16.07 -1.64 2.04
N ASP A 20 -14.85 -1.70 1.50
CA ASP A 20 -14.11 -0.51 1.06
C ASP A 20 -14.49 -0.12 -0.36
N THR A 21 -15.74 0.33 -0.52
CA THR A 21 -16.20 0.89 -1.79
C THR A 21 -15.48 2.21 -2.09
N PRO A 22 -15.51 2.71 -3.34
CA PRO A 22 -14.92 4.02 -3.63
C PRO A 22 -15.41 5.14 -2.73
N ALA A 23 -16.69 5.13 -2.33
CA ALA A 23 -17.23 6.13 -1.42
C ALA A 23 -16.61 6.03 -0.02
N VAL A 24 -16.47 4.82 0.50
CA VAL A 24 -15.86 4.57 1.81
C VAL A 24 -14.40 4.99 1.80
N LEU A 25 -13.67 4.63 0.74
CA LEU A 25 -12.25 5.00 0.61
C LEU A 25 -12.07 6.51 0.51
N ARG A 26 -12.96 7.19 -0.20
CA ARG A 26 -12.92 8.66 -0.31
C ARG A 26 -13.10 9.32 1.05
N GLU A 27 -14.07 8.84 1.83
CA GLU A 27 -14.32 9.35 3.18
C GLU A 27 -13.11 9.11 4.09
N TYR A 28 -12.54 7.90 4.02
CA TYR A 28 -11.33 7.55 4.78
C TYR A 28 -10.18 8.50 4.44
N ALA A 29 -9.93 8.71 3.16
CA ALA A 29 -8.85 9.58 2.69
C ALA A 29 -9.01 11.01 3.20
N GLN A 30 -10.23 11.52 3.20
CA GLN A 30 -10.51 12.89 3.65
C GLN A 30 -10.17 13.10 5.12
N ARG A 31 -10.28 12.06 5.94
CA ARG A 31 -9.93 12.14 7.37
C ARG A 31 -8.45 12.40 7.59
N TYR A 32 -7.62 12.01 6.64
CA TYR A 32 -6.17 12.17 6.75
C TYR A 32 -5.63 13.35 5.98
N ASN A 33 -6.51 14.18 5.46
CA ASN A 33 -6.13 15.41 4.74
C ASN A 33 -5.07 15.11 3.66
N TYR A 34 -5.31 14.03 2.89
CA TYR A 34 -4.35 13.50 1.93
C TYR A 34 -4.20 14.42 0.71
N ASP A 35 -3.05 14.32 0.05
CA ASP A 35 -2.80 14.97 -1.23
C ASP A 35 -3.11 13.98 -2.34
N PRO A 36 -4.19 14.16 -3.12
CA PRO A 36 -4.55 13.21 -4.18
C PRO A 36 -3.54 13.11 -5.30
N ALA A 37 -2.63 14.08 -5.44
CA ALA A 37 -1.55 14.00 -6.42
C ALA A 37 -0.47 13.00 -5.99
N LYS A 38 -0.39 12.68 -4.70
CA LYS A 38 0.65 11.83 -4.13
C LYS A 38 0.13 10.50 -3.56
N TRP A 39 -1.14 10.41 -3.26
CA TRP A 39 -1.70 9.24 -2.57
C TRP A 39 -2.99 8.80 -3.24
N SER A 40 -3.04 7.56 -3.68
CA SER A 40 -4.21 6.95 -4.29
C SER A 40 -4.69 5.77 -3.47
N PHE A 41 -6.01 5.65 -3.36
CA PHE A 41 -6.66 4.52 -2.71
C PHE A 41 -7.31 3.68 -3.80
N LEU A 42 -6.94 2.40 -3.88
CA LEU A 42 -7.33 1.53 -4.98
C LEU A 42 -8.21 0.39 -4.50
N THR A 43 -9.17 0.00 -5.31
CA THR A 43 -10.03 -1.14 -5.08
C THR A 43 -10.26 -1.88 -6.41
N GLY A 44 -10.89 -3.03 -6.34
CA GLY A 44 -11.21 -3.84 -7.51
C GLY A 44 -11.92 -5.11 -7.11
N ASP A 45 -11.98 -6.08 -8.02
CA ASP A 45 -12.56 -7.38 -7.72
C ASP A 45 -11.68 -8.14 -6.72
N LEU A 46 -12.32 -8.89 -5.84
CA LEU A 46 -11.60 -9.66 -4.82
C LEU A 46 -10.56 -10.60 -5.44
N ALA A 47 -10.90 -11.26 -6.54
CA ALA A 47 -9.98 -12.17 -7.21
C ALA A 47 -8.74 -11.43 -7.73
N GLU A 48 -8.92 -10.26 -8.30
CA GLU A 48 -7.80 -9.45 -8.80
C GLU A 48 -6.93 -8.92 -7.67
N ILE A 49 -7.55 -8.46 -6.60
CA ILE A 49 -6.84 -7.97 -5.40
C ILE A 49 -6.04 -9.10 -4.78
N THR A 50 -6.61 -10.30 -4.69
CA THR A 50 -5.94 -11.48 -4.16
C THR A 50 -4.71 -11.82 -5.00
N ALA A 51 -4.87 -11.87 -6.31
CA ALA A 51 -3.78 -12.20 -7.23
C ALA A 51 -2.67 -11.14 -7.16
N PHE A 52 -3.04 -9.87 -7.08
CA PHE A 52 -2.09 -8.78 -6.95
C PHE A 52 -1.28 -8.90 -5.65
N GLY A 53 -1.98 -9.14 -4.53
CA GLY A 53 -1.33 -9.25 -3.22
C GLY A 53 -0.39 -10.44 -3.13
N GLU A 54 -0.75 -11.57 -3.74
CA GLU A 54 0.08 -12.78 -3.72
C GLU A 54 1.47 -12.54 -4.34
N GLN A 55 1.57 -11.64 -5.31
CA GLN A 55 2.84 -11.30 -5.93
C GLN A 55 3.82 -10.67 -4.93
N PHE A 56 3.32 -10.10 -3.85
CA PHE A 56 4.13 -9.46 -2.81
C PHE A 56 4.17 -10.28 -1.52
N GLY A 57 3.70 -11.52 -1.56
CA GLY A 57 3.68 -12.39 -0.39
C GLY A 57 2.55 -12.11 0.58
N LEU A 58 1.56 -11.31 0.17
CA LEU A 58 0.38 -11.06 0.99
C LEU A 58 -0.48 -12.31 1.00
N LYS A 59 -0.84 -12.76 2.20
CA LYS A 59 -1.75 -13.88 2.40
C LYS A 59 -2.91 -13.39 3.22
N PHE A 60 -4.13 -13.66 2.77
CA PHE A 60 -5.29 -13.36 3.56
C PHE A 60 -6.39 -14.38 3.31
N GLU A 61 -7.13 -14.65 4.37
CA GLU A 61 -8.28 -15.53 4.36
C GLU A 61 -9.41 -14.84 5.11
N ARG A 62 -10.62 -15.18 4.78
CA ARG A 62 -11.76 -14.67 5.53
C ARG A 62 -11.99 -15.57 6.73
N ASP A 63 -12.09 -14.98 7.91
CA ASP A 63 -12.37 -15.72 9.13
C ASP A 63 -13.74 -16.35 9.04
N ALA A 64 -13.82 -17.66 9.32
CA ALA A 64 -15.06 -18.43 9.20
C ALA A 64 -16.13 -18.00 10.19
N ARG A 65 -15.73 -17.43 11.32
CA ARG A 65 -16.67 -17.01 12.37
C ARG A 65 -17.15 -15.57 12.17
N SER A 66 -16.23 -14.66 11.92
CA SER A 66 -16.56 -13.23 11.84
C SER A 66 -16.81 -12.74 10.42
N GLY A 67 -16.38 -13.49 9.41
CA GLY A 67 -16.41 -13.05 8.02
C GLY A 67 -15.40 -11.96 7.69
N LEU A 68 -14.58 -11.56 8.67
CA LEU A 68 -13.59 -10.50 8.49
C LEU A 68 -12.32 -11.03 7.83
N PRO A 69 -11.61 -10.21 7.05
CA PRO A 69 -10.36 -10.63 6.46
C PRO A 69 -9.28 -10.83 7.53
N ASN A 70 -8.58 -11.94 7.43
CA ASN A 70 -7.41 -12.24 8.25
C ASN A 70 -6.21 -12.29 7.31
N HIS A 71 -5.23 -11.40 7.53
CA HIS A 71 -4.14 -11.24 6.61
C HIS A 71 -2.85 -10.81 7.31
N ASN A 72 -1.73 -11.09 6.65
CA ASN A 72 -0.47 -10.47 7.03
C ASN A 72 -0.39 -9.08 6.38
N LEU A 73 0.60 -8.30 6.78
CA LEU A 73 0.79 -6.94 6.28
C LEU A 73 2.01 -6.88 5.38
N ARG A 74 1.92 -6.09 4.32
CA ARG A 74 3.03 -5.85 3.40
C ARG A 74 3.06 -4.38 3.01
N THR A 75 4.22 -3.77 3.14
CA THR A 75 4.51 -2.46 2.56
C THR A 75 5.68 -2.64 1.61
N VAL A 76 5.51 -2.24 0.36
CA VAL A 76 6.47 -2.50 -0.70
C VAL A 76 6.93 -1.18 -1.28
N VAL A 77 8.25 -0.99 -1.40
CA VAL A 77 8.84 0.16 -2.05
C VAL A 77 9.37 -0.29 -3.41
N VAL A 78 8.90 0.37 -4.46
CA VAL A 78 9.24 0.06 -5.85
C VAL A 78 9.96 1.27 -6.46
N ASP A 79 11.04 1.02 -7.19
CA ASP A 79 11.78 2.10 -7.84
C ASP A 79 11.19 2.46 -9.21
N ALA A 80 11.79 3.46 -9.87
CA ALA A 80 11.30 3.96 -11.15
C ALA A 80 11.41 2.93 -12.29
N ASN A 81 12.20 1.89 -12.09
CA ASN A 81 12.35 0.80 -13.07
C ASN A 81 11.36 -0.35 -12.84
N GLY A 82 10.47 -0.20 -11.87
CA GLY A 82 9.52 -1.24 -11.49
C GLY A 82 10.14 -2.35 -10.64
N LYS A 83 11.35 -2.14 -10.12
CA LYS A 83 12.02 -3.13 -9.28
C LYS A 83 11.66 -2.90 -7.82
N ILE A 84 11.47 -3.99 -7.10
CA ILE A 84 11.22 -3.93 -5.67
C ILE A 84 12.51 -3.54 -4.96
N GLN A 85 12.49 -2.38 -4.30
CA GLN A 85 13.60 -1.88 -3.51
C GLN A 85 13.64 -2.53 -2.14
N SER A 86 12.47 -2.64 -1.51
CA SER A 86 12.35 -3.26 -0.20
C SER A 86 10.93 -3.72 0.05
N ILE A 87 10.78 -4.76 0.89
CA ILE A 87 9.50 -5.22 1.40
C ILE A 87 9.59 -5.20 2.91
N VAL A 88 8.65 -4.51 3.54
CA VAL A 88 8.54 -4.46 5.00
C VAL A 88 7.32 -5.30 5.40
N SER A 89 7.56 -6.29 6.26
CA SER A 89 6.52 -7.20 6.74
C SER A 89 5.99 -6.72 8.07
N GLY A 90 4.66 -6.87 8.27
CA GLY A 90 4.02 -6.50 9.51
C GLY A 90 3.95 -5.01 9.73
N ASN A 91 3.85 -4.61 11.00
CA ASN A 91 3.74 -3.21 11.40
C ASN A 91 4.83 -2.79 12.39
N GLU A 92 5.93 -3.54 12.45
CA GLU A 92 7.03 -3.26 13.37
C GLU A 92 8.08 -2.32 12.79
N TRP A 93 7.88 -1.87 11.56
CA TRP A 93 8.79 -0.93 10.92
C TRP A 93 8.56 0.50 11.45
N THR A 94 9.61 1.31 11.38
CA THR A 94 9.51 2.72 11.74
C THR A 94 9.29 3.57 10.49
N VAL A 95 8.75 4.78 10.70
CA VAL A 95 8.59 5.76 9.61
C VAL A 95 9.95 6.07 8.98
N GLU A 96 11.01 6.13 9.81
CA GLU A 96 12.36 6.40 9.31
C GLU A 96 12.85 5.31 8.36
N GLU A 97 12.58 4.05 8.68
CA GLU A 97 12.95 2.93 7.82
C GLU A 97 12.25 3.01 6.47
N LEU A 98 10.95 3.32 6.48
CA LEU A 98 10.17 3.46 5.25
C LEU A 98 10.69 4.63 4.41
N VAL A 99 10.89 5.79 5.04
CA VAL A 99 11.38 6.99 4.34
C VAL A 99 12.76 6.71 3.73
N ARG A 100 13.63 6.01 4.45
CA ARG A 100 14.96 5.65 3.94
C ARG A 100 14.86 4.79 2.67
N GLY A 101 13.94 3.83 2.68
CA GLY A 101 13.68 3.00 1.50
C GLY A 101 13.17 3.82 0.31
N VAL A 102 12.25 4.75 0.56
CA VAL A 102 11.71 5.63 -0.48
C VAL A 102 12.79 6.52 -1.07
N VAL A 103 13.63 7.12 -0.23
CA VAL A 103 14.73 7.98 -0.68
C VAL A 103 15.71 7.19 -1.55
N LYS A 104 16.05 5.96 -1.13
CA LYS A 104 16.93 5.10 -1.90
C LYS A 104 16.31 4.73 -3.26
N ALA A 105 15.03 4.39 -3.28
CA ALA A 105 14.33 4.06 -4.52
C ALA A 105 14.24 5.26 -5.47
N ALA A 106 14.00 6.45 -4.93
CA ALA A 106 13.92 7.70 -5.71
C ALA A 106 15.26 8.08 -6.33
N SER A 107 16.36 7.58 -5.79
CA SER A 107 17.71 7.83 -6.32
C SER A 107 18.13 6.83 -7.39
N ALA A 108 17.33 5.79 -7.63
CA ALA A 108 17.66 4.78 -8.63
C ALA A 108 17.63 5.39 -10.04
N GLN A 109 18.59 5.01 -10.87
CA GLN A 109 18.65 5.47 -12.25
C GLN A 109 17.79 4.56 -13.14
N PRO A 110 17.01 5.14 -14.06
CA PRO A 110 16.23 4.35 -15.03
C PRO A 110 17.12 3.50 -15.94
#